data_03515da6caa6243b66b1740f931be49d
#
_entry.id   03515da6caa6243b66b1740f931be49d
#
_cell.length_a   1.000
_cell.length_b   1.000
_cell.length_c   1.000
_cell.angle_alpha   90.00
_cell.angle_beta   90.00
_cell.angle_gamma   90.00
#
_symmetry.space_group_name_H-M   'P 1'
#
loop_
_entity.id
_entity.type
_entity.pdbx_description
1 polymer ?
#
loop_
_entity_poly.entity_id
_entity_poly.type
_entity_poly.pdbx_seq_one_letter_code
_entity_poly.pdbx_strand_id
1 'polypeptide(L)'
;MARTKKKPTQLKKNEPQPEIYTFPDLHDRILAALNDIIVPTPWYNSNINASTGEQYSTNVMGRFRCKNWRCSQAGWGSKKVGILIKGYPNNGYNAQVFGQRCKSCEKLGALKLDEESYVERVVYRLKKFAGVVMTPPPFLDIIDGPEHESDLSXRGVQKGPL
;
A
#
# COMPACT_ATOMS: atom_id res chain seq x y z
N MET A 1 -13.65 -32.25 -17.20
CA MET A 1 -13.80 -32.11 -15.94
C MET A 1 -13.16 -31.00 -15.25
N ALA A 2 -13.11 -31.10 -14.05
CA ALA A 2 -12.64 -30.00 -13.24
C ALA A 2 -11.24 -29.56 -13.56
N ARG A 3 -10.50 -30.39 -14.19
CA ARG A 3 -9.14 -30.04 -14.42
C ARG A 3 -8.95 -28.85 -15.32
N THR A 4 -9.91 -28.56 -16.16
CA THR A 4 -9.75 -27.38 -17.00
C THR A 4 -9.70 -26.13 -16.17
N LYS A 5 -10.41 -26.11 -15.09
CA LYS A 5 -10.39 -24.95 -14.25
C LYS A 5 -9.12 -24.83 -13.47
N LYS A 6 -8.51 -25.94 -13.26
CA LYS A 6 -7.30 -25.92 -12.47
C LYS A 6 -6.13 -25.30 -13.17
N LYS A 7 -6.14 -25.33 -14.49
CA LYS A 7 -4.99 -24.86 -15.20
C LYS A 7 -4.68 -23.40 -14.96
N PRO A 8 -5.63 -22.51 -15.10
CA PRO A 8 -5.31 -21.11 -14.80
C PRO A 8 -4.86 -20.94 -13.39
N THR A 9 -5.45 -21.69 -12.50
CA THR A 9 -5.06 -21.60 -11.11
C THR A 9 -3.65 -22.06 -10.90
N GLN A 10 -3.28 -23.09 -11.59
CA GLN A 10 -1.93 -23.60 -11.45
C GLN A 10 -0.90 -22.64 -11.97
N LEU A 11 -1.22 -21.95 -13.04
CA LEU A 11 -0.29 -20.98 -13.55
C LEU A 11 -0.04 -19.91 -12.52
N LYS A 12 -1.07 -19.50 -11.83
CA LYS A 12 -0.88 -18.50 -10.81
C LYS A 12 -0.10 -19.02 -9.64
N LYS A 13 -0.26 -20.27 -9.35
CA LYS A 13 0.50 -20.86 -8.25
C LYS A 13 1.98 -20.81 -8.50
N ASN A 14 2.38 -20.92 -9.75
CA ASN A 14 3.78 -20.91 -10.08
C ASN A 14 4.40 -19.55 -9.90
N GLU A 15 3.59 -18.51 -9.84
CA GLU A 15 4.12 -17.17 -9.64
C GLU A 15 4.20 -16.88 -8.15
N PRO A 16 5.26 -16.23 -7.72
CA PRO A 16 5.35 -15.88 -6.32
C PRO A 16 4.21 -14.95 -5.93
N GLN A 17 3.59 -15.22 -4.80
CA GLN A 17 2.51 -14.37 -4.32
C GLN A 17 3.09 -13.28 -3.44
N PRO A 18 2.58 -12.06 -3.56
CA PRO A 18 3.05 -11.00 -2.67
C PRO A 18 2.59 -11.26 -1.25
N GLU A 19 3.42 -10.92 -0.31
CA GLU A 19 3.02 -10.96 1.08
C GLU A 19 2.28 -9.67 1.38
N ILE A 20 1.17 -9.78 2.09
CA ILE A 20 0.34 -8.63 2.40
C ILE A 20 0.43 -8.36 3.89
N TYR A 21 0.69 -7.09 4.23
CA TYR A 21 0.76 -6.64 5.60
C TYR A 21 -0.36 -5.66 5.87
N THR A 22 -0.98 -5.75 7.02
CA THR A 22 -1.96 -4.76 7.45
C THR A 22 -1.55 -4.21 8.80
N PHE A 23 -1.99 -3.00 9.07
CA PHE A 23 -1.53 -2.28 10.25
C PHE A 23 -2.69 -1.65 10.99
N PRO A 24 -3.63 -2.47 11.49
CA PRO A 24 -4.75 -1.89 12.22
C PRO A 24 -4.34 -1.13 13.46
N ASP A 25 -3.18 -1.46 14.02
CA ASP A 25 -2.72 -0.75 15.20
C ASP A 25 -2.39 0.71 14.92
N LEU A 26 -2.21 1.07 13.66
CA LEU A 26 -1.93 2.46 13.32
C LEU A 26 -3.19 3.29 13.12
N HIS A 27 -4.36 2.68 13.26
CA HIS A 27 -5.61 3.40 13.06
C HIS A 27 -5.73 4.61 13.99
N ASP A 28 -5.35 4.46 15.23
CA ASP A 28 -5.46 5.59 16.17
C ASP A 28 -4.56 6.74 15.75
N ARG A 29 -3.40 6.45 15.21
CA ARG A 29 -2.53 7.53 14.73
C ARG A 29 -3.13 8.22 13.51
N ILE A 30 -3.84 7.46 12.68
CA ILE A 30 -4.50 8.06 11.54
C ILE A 30 -5.61 8.98 12.01
N LEU A 31 -6.41 8.53 12.98
CA LEU A 31 -7.47 9.39 13.49
C LEU A 31 -6.90 10.66 14.13
N ALA A 32 -5.79 10.53 14.87
CA ALA A 32 -5.18 11.71 15.47
C ALA A 32 -4.72 12.68 14.40
N ALA A 33 -4.13 12.18 13.32
CA ALA A 33 -3.66 13.05 12.26
C ALA A 33 -4.82 13.72 11.52
N LEU A 34 -5.96 13.04 11.42
CA LEU A 34 -7.12 13.63 10.76
C LEU A 34 -7.79 14.70 11.62
N ASN A 35 -7.64 14.62 12.92
CA ASN A 35 -8.12 15.67 13.83
C ASN A 35 -9.59 16.02 13.58
N ASP A 36 -10.43 15.00 13.50
CA ASP A 36 -11.88 15.15 13.35
C ASP A 36 -12.34 15.88 12.11
N ILE A 37 -11.48 15.98 11.11
CA ILE A 37 -11.87 16.72 9.91
C ILE A 37 -12.84 15.92 9.03
N ILE A 38 -12.91 14.62 9.22
CA ILE A 38 -13.80 13.75 8.45
C ILE A 38 -14.93 13.28 9.34
N VAL A 39 -16.17 13.49 8.88
CA VAL A 39 -17.36 13.12 9.63
C VAL A 39 -18.26 12.31 8.72
N PRO A 40 -18.75 11.14 9.11
CA PRO A 40 -18.48 10.47 10.38
C PRO A 40 -17.05 9.98 10.49
N THR A 41 -16.64 9.69 11.72
CA THR A 41 -15.28 9.29 11.98
C THR A 41 -14.92 8.05 11.18
N PRO A 42 -13.79 8.04 10.52
CA PRO A 42 -13.38 6.85 9.78
C PRO A 42 -13.26 5.62 10.68
N TRP A 43 -13.59 4.48 10.10
CA TRP A 43 -13.48 3.22 10.82
C TRP A 43 -12.64 2.26 10.00
N TYR A 44 -11.94 1.38 10.69
CA TYR A 44 -11.04 0.44 10.04
C TYR A 44 -11.79 -0.83 9.71
N ASN A 45 -11.77 -1.23 8.44
CA ASN A 45 -12.43 -2.45 8.00
C ASN A 45 -11.42 -3.59 7.99
N SER A 46 -11.52 -4.49 8.95
CA SER A 46 -10.55 -5.58 9.05
C SER A 46 -10.74 -6.63 7.96
N ASN A 47 -11.84 -6.58 7.23
CA ASN A 47 -12.03 -7.52 6.13
C ASN A 47 -11.37 -6.95 4.88
N ILE A 48 -10.12 -7.34 4.65
CA ILE A 48 -9.37 -6.77 3.53
C ILE A 48 -9.88 -7.25 2.18
N ASN A 49 -10.73 -8.27 2.17
CA ASN A 49 -11.30 -8.77 0.93
C ASN A 49 -12.65 -8.16 0.62
N ALA A 50 -13.14 -7.27 1.45
CA ALA A 50 -14.42 -6.65 1.19
C ALA A 50 -14.39 -5.85 -0.10
N SER A 51 -15.48 -5.91 -0.86
CA SER A 51 -15.58 -5.16 -2.09
C SER A 51 -15.70 -3.67 -1.80
N THR A 52 -15.18 -2.86 -2.70
CA THR A 52 -15.24 -1.43 -2.54
C THR A 52 -15.34 -0.78 -3.90
N GLY A 53 -15.97 0.38 -3.94
CA GLY A 53 -15.99 1.18 -5.15
C GLY A 53 -14.88 2.19 -5.22
N GLU A 54 -14.15 2.39 -4.13
CA GLU A 54 -13.05 3.35 -4.11
C GLU A 54 -11.79 2.66 -3.67
N GLN A 55 -10.74 2.84 -4.45
CA GLN A 55 -9.45 2.35 -4.03
C GLN A 55 -8.36 3.14 -4.74
N TYR A 56 -7.19 3.12 -4.16
CA TYR A 56 -6.08 3.87 -4.71
C TYR A 56 -4.78 3.17 -4.37
N SER A 57 -3.95 2.99 -5.37
CA SER A 57 -2.63 2.37 -5.20
C SER A 57 -1.57 3.45 -5.21
N THR A 58 -0.66 3.38 -4.27
CA THR A 58 0.43 4.31 -4.23
C THR A 58 1.62 3.62 -3.53
N ASN A 59 2.51 4.38 -2.98
CA ASN A 59 3.70 3.82 -2.35
C ASN A 59 3.93 4.43 -0.99
N VAL A 60 4.51 3.63 -0.11
CA VAL A 60 5.03 4.10 1.16
C VAL A 60 6.49 3.67 1.25
N MET A 61 7.13 3.91 2.37
CA MET A 61 8.52 3.57 2.55
C MET A 61 8.68 2.50 3.60
N GLY A 62 9.74 1.76 3.47
CA GLY A 62 10.05 0.75 4.47
C GLY A 62 11.41 0.17 4.25
N ARG A 63 11.79 -0.69 5.15
CA ARG A 63 13.02 -1.45 5.03
C ARG A 63 12.69 -2.91 5.11
N PHE A 64 13.46 -3.70 4.40
CA PHE A 64 13.27 -5.14 4.40
C PHE A 64 14.53 -5.83 4.87
N ARG A 65 14.36 -6.91 5.59
CA ARG A 65 15.44 -7.78 5.97
C ARG A 65 15.22 -9.12 5.29
N CYS A 66 16.26 -9.62 4.62
CA CYS A 66 16.11 -10.90 3.95
C CYS A 66 15.90 -12.01 4.97
N LYS A 67 14.88 -12.83 4.75
CA LYS A 67 14.58 -13.91 5.68
C LYS A 67 15.45 -15.13 5.48
N ASN A 68 16.18 -15.16 4.36
CA ASN A 68 17.04 -16.30 4.08
C ASN A 68 18.39 -16.06 4.72
N TRP A 69 18.67 -16.77 5.81
CA TRP A 69 19.90 -16.52 6.55
C TRP A 69 21.15 -16.88 5.76
N ARG A 70 20.97 -17.66 4.70
CA ARG A 70 22.13 -18.01 3.87
C ARG A 70 22.40 -16.97 2.80
N CYS A 71 21.52 -16.01 2.65
CA CYS A 71 21.70 -14.99 1.63
C CYS A 71 22.68 -13.94 2.12
N SER A 72 23.58 -13.50 1.25
CA SER A 72 24.52 -12.47 1.63
C SER A 72 23.88 -11.09 1.71
N GLN A 73 22.71 -10.91 1.12
CA GLN A 73 22.02 -9.63 1.15
C GLN A 73 21.35 -9.46 2.50
N ALA A 74 21.86 -8.53 3.30
CA ALA A 74 21.29 -8.35 4.65
C ALA A 74 19.92 -7.70 4.62
N GLY A 75 19.75 -6.69 3.76
CA GLY A 75 18.48 -6.02 3.69
C GLY A 75 18.55 -4.87 2.72
N TRP A 76 17.42 -4.17 2.59
CA TRP A 76 17.38 -3.05 1.68
C TRP A 76 16.28 -2.09 2.10
N GLY A 77 16.46 -0.81 1.75
CA GLY A 77 15.42 0.18 1.93
C GLY A 77 14.66 0.36 0.64
N SER A 78 13.42 0.75 0.75
CA SER A 78 12.59 0.97 -0.43
C SER A 78 11.69 2.17 -0.20
N LYS A 79 11.62 3.03 -1.19
CA LYS A 79 10.65 4.13 -1.21
C LYS A 79 9.47 3.81 -2.09
N LYS A 80 9.43 2.60 -2.62
CA LYS A 80 8.34 2.18 -3.48
C LYS A 80 7.71 0.90 -2.97
N VAL A 81 7.36 0.90 -1.70
CA VAL A 81 6.62 -0.21 -1.11
C VAL A 81 5.16 0.00 -1.47
N GLY A 82 4.58 -0.92 -2.21
CA GLY A 82 3.23 -0.74 -2.69
C GLY A 82 2.19 -0.77 -1.59
N ILE A 83 1.19 0.06 -1.72
CA ILE A 83 0.07 0.08 -0.78
C ILE A 83 -1.21 0.29 -1.57
N LEU A 84 -2.23 -0.47 -1.22
CA LEU A 84 -3.57 -0.33 -1.80
C LEU A 84 -4.50 0.12 -0.69
N ILE A 85 -5.10 1.29 -0.86
CA ILE A 85 -5.99 1.89 0.12
C ILE A 85 -7.39 1.80 -0.41
N LYS A 86 -8.31 1.21 0.36
CA LYS A 86 -9.69 1.03 -0.06
C LYS A 86 -10.61 1.83 0.84
N GLY A 87 -11.65 2.40 0.24
CA GLY A 87 -12.65 3.16 0.98
C GLY A 87 -13.99 2.47 0.94
N TYR A 88 -14.74 2.58 2.02
CA TYR A 88 -16.02 1.94 2.19
C TYR A 88 -17.04 2.94 2.68
N PRO A 89 -18.34 2.59 2.65
CA PRO A 89 -19.35 3.53 3.10
C PRO A 89 -19.10 4.01 4.53
N ASN A 90 -19.57 5.21 4.79
CA ASN A 90 -19.45 5.84 6.13
C ASN A 90 -18.00 6.02 6.53
N ASN A 91 -17.16 6.29 5.53
CA ASN A 91 -15.76 6.62 5.76
C ASN A 91 -14.95 5.44 6.30
N GLY A 92 -15.39 4.23 5.99
CA GLY A 92 -14.57 3.07 6.31
C GLY A 92 -13.37 2.98 5.38
N TYR A 93 -12.35 2.29 5.82
CA TYR A 93 -11.18 2.09 4.99
C TYR A 93 -10.37 0.90 5.45
N ASN A 94 -9.50 0.43 4.61
CA ASN A 94 -8.38 -0.38 5.04
C ASN A 94 -7.22 -0.13 4.08
N ALA A 95 -6.09 -0.71 4.39
CA ALA A 95 -4.91 -0.54 3.56
C ALA A 95 -4.08 -1.81 3.61
N GLN A 96 -3.60 -2.20 2.45
CA GLN A 96 -2.79 -3.39 2.31
C GLN A 96 -1.43 -2.98 1.80
N VAL A 97 -0.38 -3.33 2.54
CA VAL A 97 0.99 -3.02 2.15
C VAL A 97 1.61 -4.29 1.62
N PHE A 98 2.26 -4.20 0.48
CA PHE A 98 2.76 -5.39 -0.20
C PHE A 98 4.24 -5.57 0.07
N GLY A 99 4.62 -6.79 0.41
CA GLY A 99 6.01 -7.11 0.65
C GLY A 99 6.82 -7.16 -0.62
N GLN A 100 8.10 -7.30 -0.47
CA GLN A 100 9.02 -7.40 -1.58
C GLN A 100 9.92 -8.59 -1.38
N ARG A 101 10.50 -9.05 -2.48
CA ARG A 101 11.42 -10.18 -2.44
C ARG A 101 12.84 -9.69 -2.61
N CYS A 102 13.74 -10.39 -1.95
CA CYS A 102 15.17 -10.11 -2.06
C CYS A 102 15.61 -10.36 -3.49
N LYS A 103 16.31 -9.41 -4.08
CA LYS A 103 16.74 -9.56 -5.46
C LYS A 103 17.81 -10.62 -5.60
N SER A 104 18.55 -10.90 -4.54
CA SER A 104 19.61 -11.88 -4.62
C SER A 104 19.10 -13.32 -4.56
N CYS A 105 18.17 -13.62 -3.65
CA CYS A 105 17.71 -14.99 -3.49
C CYS A 105 16.23 -15.19 -3.73
N GLU A 106 15.49 -14.10 -3.96
CA GLU A 106 14.08 -14.13 -4.30
C GLU A 106 13.17 -14.59 -3.17
N LYS A 107 13.68 -14.72 -1.97
CA LYS A 107 12.84 -15.00 -0.81
C LYS A 107 12.20 -13.72 -0.31
N LEU A 108 11.06 -13.87 0.33
CA LEU A 108 10.38 -12.71 0.87
C LEU A 108 11.21 -12.05 1.95
N GLY A 109 11.19 -10.72 1.98
CA GLY A 109 11.84 -9.99 3.03
C GLY A 109 10.89 -9.69 4.17
N ALA A 110 11.43 -9.48 5.35
CA ALA A 110 10.64 -9.07 6.49
C ALA A 110 10.55 -7.55 6.47
N LEU A 111 9.35 -7.02 6.45
CA LEU A 111 9.11 -5.60 6.31
C LEU A 111 9.16 -4.89 7.65
N LYS A 112 9.90 -3.79 7.69
CA LYS A 112 9.77 -2.82 8.75
C LYS A 112 9.25 -1.54 8.13
N LEU A 113 7.99 -1.24 8.38
CA LEU A 113 7.31 -0.12 7.75
C LEU A 113 7.81 1.20 8.30
N ASP A 114 7.96 2.18 7.42
CA ASP A 114 8.13 3.57 7.83
C ASP A 114 6.72 4.07 8.17
N GLU A 115 6.40 4.08 9.45
CA GLU A 115 5.03 4.33 9.85
C GLU A 115 4.56 5.72 9.50
N GLU A 116 5.47 6.70 9.52
CA GLU A 116 5.07 8.05 9.17
C GLU A 116 4.61 8.14 7.72
N SER A 117 5.33 7.47 6.82
CA SER A 117 4.91 7.51 5.43
C SER A 117 3.55 6.85 5.25
N TYR A 118 3.30 5.76 5.98
CA TYR A 118 2.01 5.08 5.91
C TYR A 118 0.91 6.01 6.40
N VAL A 119 1.11 6.63 7.55
CA VAL A 119 0.08 7.50 8.11
C VAL A 119 -0.20 8.66 7.15
N GLU A 120 0.85 9.28 6.63
CA GLU A 120 0.65 10.40 5.71
C GLU A 120 -0.12 10.01 4.47
N ARG A 121 0.24 8.87 3.88
CA ARG A 121 -0.44 8.45 2.66
C ARG A 121 -1.89 8.09 2.90
N VAL A 122 -2.14 7.37 3.98
CA VAL A 122 -3.52 6.97 4.27
C VAL A 122 -4.36 8.18 4.61
N VAL A 123 -3.83 9.08 5.45
CA VAL A 123 -4.58 10.29 5.82
C VAL A 123 -4.92 11.09 4.56
N TYR A 124 -3.95 11.29 3.70
CA TYR A 124 -4.20 12.06 2.48
C TYR A 124 -5.30 11.41 1.65
N ARG A 125 -5.23 10.11 1.49
CA ARG A 125 -6.21 9.43 0.65
C ARG A 125 -7.60 9.43 1.28
N LEU A 126 -7.68 9.29 2.59
CA LEU A 126 -8.98 9.35 3.24
C LEU A 126 -9.61 10.72 3.07
N LYS A 127 -8.81 11.76 3.14
CA LYS A 127 -9.35 13.09 2.88
C LYS A 127 -9.85 13.21 1.46
N LYS A 128 -9.12 12.65 0.50
CA LYS A 128 -9.57 12.67 -0.89
C LYS A 128 -10.88 11.89 -1.05
N PHE A 129 -10.96 10.71 -0.45
CA PHE A 129 -12.18 9.93 -0.55
C PHE A 129 -13.37 10.66 0.05
N ALA A 130 -13.14 11.42 1.11
CA ALA A 130 -14.20 12.13 1.80
C ALA A 130 -14.53 13.47 1.16
N GLY A 131 -13.77 13.88 0.15
CA GLY A 131 -14.05 15.14 -0.51
C GLY A 131 -13.53 16.36 0.22
N VAL A 132 -12.58 16.18 1.13
CA VAL A 132 -12.01 17.31 1.85
C VAL A 132 -11.12 18.10 0.92
N VAL A 133 -11.32 19.41 0.87
CA VAL A 133 -10.47 20.27 0.06
C VAL A 133 -9.16 20.48 0.77
N MET A 134 -8.05 20.30 0.07
CA MET A 134 -6.75 20.44 0.68
C MET A 134 -5.68 20.68 -0.37
N THR A 135 -4.55 21.18 0.10
CA THR A 135 -3.41 21.36 -0.76
C THR A 135 -2.55 20.09 -0.71
N PRO A 136 -2.18 19.56 -1.87
CA PRO A 136 -1.35 18.35 -1.84
C PRO A 136 -0.04 18.60 -1.12
N PRO A 137 0.45 17.60 -0.36
CA PRO A 137 1.76 17.76 0.27
C PRO A 137 2.85 17.94 -0.76
N PRO A 138 3.87 18.74 -0.46
CA PRO A 138 4.93 18.96 -1.43
C PRO A 138 5.63 17.69 -1.89
N PHE A 139 5.77 16.72 -1.03
CA PHE A 139 6.50 15.53 -1.41
C PHE A 139 5.75 14.70 -2.45
N LEU A 140 4.43 14.86 -2.55
CA LEU A 140 3.68 14.17 -3.60
C LEU A 140 4.04 14.71 -4.97
N ASP A 141 4.29 16.00 -5.06
CA ASP A 141 4.70 16.58 -6.32
C ASP A 141 6.01 16.01 -6.79
N ILE A 142 6.92 15.80 -5.86
CA ILE A 142 8.22 15.26 -6.20
C ILE A 142 8.09 13.84 -6.70
N ILE A 143 7.25 13.05 -6.05
CA ILE A 143 7.10 11.66 -6.41
C ILE A 143 6.43 11.53 -7.77
N ASP A 144 5.42 12.30 -8.01
CA ASP A 144 4.69 12.18 -9.25
C ASP A 144 5.47 12.73 -10.42
N GLY A 145 6.31 13.67 -10.17
CA GLY A 145 7.01 14.29 -11.24
C GLY A 145 7.90 13.37 -12.03
N PRO A 146 8.80 12.77 -11.45
CA PRO A 146 9.68 11.92 -12.20
C PRO A 146 9.11 10.58 -12.52
N GLU A 147 9.05 10.16 -12.39
CA GLU A 147 9.15 9.03 -12.54
C GLU A 147 8.86 8.15 -12.65
N HIS A 148 8.62 8.34 -12.22
CA HIS A 148 8.44 7.47 -12.05
C HIS A 148 8.05 6.64 -12.55
N GLU A 149 7.81 6.70 -12.46
CA GLU A 149 7.48 5.94 -12.61
C GLU A 149 7.10 5.07 -12.70
N SER A 150 6.72 5.17 -12.35
CA SER A 150 6.36 4.41 -12.20
C SER A 150 5.78 3.84 -12.37
N ASP A 151 5.65 3.84 -11.99
CA ASP A 151 5.19 3.30 -11.89
C ASP A 151 4.44 2.93 -12.09
N LEU A 152 4.10 3.06 -11.75
CA LEU A 152 3.44 2.81 -11.70
C LEU A 152 2.97 2.75 -11.91
N SER A 153 2.93 2.98 -11.60
CA SER A 153 2.68 3.17 -11.62
C SER A 153 2.50 3.58 -11.78
N UNK A 154 2.34 3.92 -12.24
CA UNK A 154 2.58 4.31 -12.07
C UNK A 154 2.45 4.61 -12.40
N ARG A 155 2.43 4.75 -12.00
CA ARG A 155 2.20 5.18 -12.09
C ARG A 155 1.52 5.48 -12.24
N GLY A 156 1.37 5.82 -12.08
CA GLY A 156 1.01 6.16 -11.75
C GLY A 156 0.59 6.87 -11.85
N VAL A 157 0.73 7.26 -11.74
CA VAL A 157 0.68 7.92 -11.64
C VAL A 157 0.65 8.53 -12.07
N GLN A 158 0.79 8.63 -12.17
CA GLN A 158 1.10 9.20 -12.40
C GLN A 158 0.94 9.85 -12.89
N LYS A 159 1.01 10.23 -12.92
CA LYS A 159 0.99 11.07 -13.08
C LYS A 159 0.36 11.73 -13.15
N GLY A 160 0.32 12.19 -12.59
CA GLY A 160 0.04 12.83 -12.11
C GLY A 160 -0.49 13.48 -11.97
N PRO A 161 -0.49 14.05 -11.75
CA PRO A 161 -0.76 14.73 -11.39
C PRO A 161 -1.18 15.10 -11.35
N LEU A 162 -0.81 15.14 -11.05
CA LEU A 162 -0.78 15.30 -10.98
C LEU A 162 -1.19 15.33 -11.25
#